data_9b95397d85497c4a9d66b82fe3dc9b6e
#
_entry.id   9b95397d85497c4a9d66b82fe3dc9b6e
#
_cell.length_a   1.000
_cell.length_b   1.000
_cell.length_c   1.000
_cell.angle_alpha   90.00
_cell.angle_beta   90.00
_cell.angle_gamma   90.00
#
_symmetry.space_group_name_H-M   'P 1'
#
loop_
_entity.id
_entity.type
_entity.pdbx_description
1 polymer ?
#
loop_
_entity_poly.entity_id
_entity_poly.type
_entity_poly.pdbx_seq_one_letter_code
_entity_poly.pdbx_strand_id
1 'polypeptide(L)'
;MGPMSKSLRNRAVEAELMDDLSIGGTELREALRQLRLLNRIFVAAAPTLHGVKRLWENAGKPGSLSILDIGAGSGDVNGQLLRWADEQGIGLAIWLVDVTEEACEEARLIYQNEPRVQVRRGNLFALPEECADIVTGTQFVHHFAEEELPHAVVSMLKAARLGVVINDIHRHWLAWAAVWLTTRIISSNRYILHDGPLSVAKGFRADDWKRLGQTLELPAMYCKWRPLFRYAVVISKAQQSLIGGVE
;
A
#
# COMPACT_ATOMS: atom_id res chain seq x y z
N MET A 1 -4.45 30.03 -15.90
CA MET A 1 -4.89 28.63 -16.05
C MET A 1 -3.64 27.77 -16.09
N GLY A 2 -3.32 27.12 -14.99
CA GLY A 2 -2.07 26.39 -14.81
C GLY A 2 -2.08 24.99 -15.45
N PRO A 3 -1.00 24.25 -15.40
CA PRO A 3 -0.70 23.02 -16.16
C PRO A 3 -1.56 21.80 -15.83
N MET A 4 -2.72 21.96 -15.19
CA MET A 4 -3.54 20.89 -14.64
C MET A 4 -4.16 19.88 -15.62
N SER A 5 -4.44 20.26 -16.87
CA SER A 5 -5.19 19.36 -17.75
C SER A 5 -4.35 18.34 -18.51
N LYS A 6 -3.02 18.55 -18.60
CA LYS A 6 -2.11 17.60 -19.24
C LYS A 6 -1.66 16.47 -18.34
N SER A 7 -1.61 16.67 -17.03
CA SER A 7 -0.95 15.74 -16.08
C SER A 7 -1.79 14.52 -15.69
N LEU A 8 -3.12 14.56 -15.77
CA LEU A 8 -3.98 13.45 -15.32
C LEU A 8 -4.38 12.46 -16.42
N ARG A 9 -3.98 12.68 -17.66
CA ARG A 9 -4.26 11.77 -18.78
C ARG A 9 -3.41 10.50 -18.66
N ASN A 10 -2.12 10.69 -18.44
CA ASN A 10 -1.15 9.63 -18.19
C ASN A 10 -0.70 9.68 -16.74
N ARG A 11 -0.06 8.63 -16.25
CA ARG A 11 0.58 8.64 -14.94
C ARG A 11 1.72 9.67 -14.95
N ALA A 12 1.82 10.45 -13.87
CA ALA A 12 2.96 11.34 -13.68
C ALA A 12 4.23 10.50 -13.45
N VAL A 13 5.35 10.98 -13.95
CA VAL A 13 6.66 10.31 -13.86
C VAL A 13 7.62 11.03 -12.93
N GLU A 14 7.23 12.22 -12.44
CA GLU A 14 8.04 12.99 -11.52
C GLU A 14 8.25 12.23 -10.21
N ALA A 15 9.46 12.32 -9.63
CA ALA A 15 9.75 11.77 -8.32
C ALA A 15 9.06 12.60 -7.23
N GLU A 16 8.55 11.95 -6.21
CA GLU A 16 8.09 12.60 -5.00
C GLU A 16 9.28 13.07 -4.16
N LEU A 17 9.14 14.16 -3.43
CA LEU A 17 10.21 14.65 -2.58
C LEU A 17 10.55 13.65 -1.45
N MET A 18 9.55 12.89 -1.01
CA MET A 18 9.74 11.84 0.01
C MET A 18 10.46 10.59 -0.54
N ASP A 19 10.59 10.44 -1.86
CA ASP A 19 11.34 9.35 -2.50
C ASP A 19 12.87 9.60 -2.46
N ASP A 20 13.30 10.83 -2.19
CA ASP A 20 14.72 11.16 -2.10
C ASP A 20 15.30 10.72 -0.75
N LEU A 21 15.94 9.55 -0.75
CA LEU A 21 16.56 8.95 0.43
C LEU A 21 17.77 9.73 0.99
N SER A 22 18.25 10.75 0.28
CA SER A 22 19.31 11.65 0.75
C SER A 22 18.78 12.75 1.69
N ILE A 23 17.46 12.95 1.71
CA ILE A 23 16.78 13.98 2.49
C ILE A 23 16.02 13.28 3.63
N GLY A 24 16.24 13.74 4.86
CA GLY A 24 15.62 13.17 6.06
C GLY A 24 15.43 14.23 7.15
N GLY A 25 15.30 13.76 8.38
CA GLY A 25 15.28 14.63 9.56
C GLY A 25 13.88 15.06 10.00
N THR A 26 13.83 16.15 10.76
CA THR A 26 12.62 16.59 11.46
C THR A 26 11.46 16.94 10.52
N GLU A 27 11.76 17.55 9.37
CA GLU A 27 10.74 17.98 8.41
C GLU A 27 10.05 16.77 7.76
N LEU A 28 10.80 15.69 7.44
CA LEU A 28 10.25 14.44 6.92
C LEU A 28 9.39 13.73 7.99
N ARG A 29 9.85 13.68 9.24
CA ARG A 29 9.05 13.10 10.34
C ARG A 29 7.74 13.85 10.54
N GLU A 30 7.76 15.17 10.44
CA GLU A 30 6.53 15.97 10.50
C GLU A 30 5.61 15.67 9.32
N ALA A 31 6.15 15.54 8.10
CA ALA A 31 5.39 15.14 6.93
C ALA A 31 4.70 13.76 7.13
N LEU A 32 5.41 12.76 7.65
CA LEU A 32 4.85 11.44 7.98
C LEU A 32 3.70 11.53 8.99
N ARG A 33 3.82 12.41 10.00
CA ARG A 33 2.74 12.65 10.98
C ARG A 33 1.51 13.30 10.34
N GLN A 34 1.73 14.24 9.43
CA GLN A 34 0.63 14.91 8.71
C GLN A 34 -0.01 13.97 7.67
N LEU A 35 0.78 13.09 7.04
CA LEU A 35 0.27 12.06 6.14
C LEU A 35 -0.72 11.12 6.86
N ARG A 36 -0.48 10.78 8.13
CA ARG A 36 -1.44 10.03 8.95
C ARG A 36 -2.80 10.72 9.08
N LEU A 37 -2.80 12.05 9.22
CA LEU A 37 -4.05 12.81 9.27
C LEU A 37 -4.78 12.73 7.93
N LEU A 38 -4.07 12.90 6.81
CA LEU A 38 -4.61 12.71 5.47
C LEU A 38 -5.19 11.30 5.28
N ASN A 39 -4.47 10.28 5.69
CA ASN A 39 -4.91 8.89 5.60
C ASN A 39 -6.20 8.63 6.40
N ARG A 40 -6.38 9.28 7.54
CA ARG A 40 -7.64 9.24 8.29
C ARG A 40 -8.77 9.95 7.58
N ILE A 41 -8.54 11.16 7.07
CA ILE A 41 -9.54 11.95 6.33
C ILE A 41 -10.02 11.18 5.09
N PHE A 42 -9.09 10.58 4.36
CA PHE A 42 -9.38 9.83 3.12
C PHE A 42 -9.61 8.33 3.35
N VAL A 43 -9.80 7.89 4.60
CA VAL A 43 -10.13 6.51 5.00
C VAL A 43 -9.21 5.49 4.31
N ALA A 44 -7.91 5.77 4.31
CA ALA A 44 -6.92 5.02 3.55
C ALA A 44 -6.83 3.53 3.91
N ALA A 45 -7.17 3.14 5.13
CA ALA A 45 -7.05 1.75 5.58
C ALA A 45 -8.18 0.82 5.08
N ALA A 46 -9.35 1.36 4.73
CA ALA A 46 -10.53 0.55 4.41
C ALA A 46 -10.34 -0.40 3.20
N PRO A 47 -9.72 0.02 2.07
CA PRO A 47 -9.48 -0.89 0.95
C PRO A 47 -8.48 -2.02 1.29
N THR A 48 -7.46 -1.73 2.09
CA THR A 48 -6.49 -2.74 2.56
C THR A 48 -7.18 -3.78 3.43
N LEU A 49 -7.96 -3.35 4.42
CA LEU A 49 -8.76 -4.24 5.25
C LEU A 49 -9.72 -5.10 4.42
N HIS A 50 -10.38 -4.51 3.42
CA HIS A 50 -11.26 -5.24 2.52
C HIS A 50 -10.53 -6.35 1.77
N GLY A 51 -9.34 -6.06 1.23
CA GLY A 51 -8.53 -7.03 0.51
C GLY A 51 -8.02 -8.15 1.41
N VAL A 52 -7.54 -7.81 2.62
CA VAL A 52 -7.07 -8.80 3.60
C VAL A 52 -8.20 -9.74 4.03
N LYS A 53 -9.40 -9.20 4.34
CA LYS A 53 -10.59 -10.02 4.65
C LYS A 53 -10.90 -11.00 3.54
N ARG A 54 -10.85 -10.54 2.28
CA ARG A 54 -11.12 -11.38 1.12
C ARG A 54 -10.13 -12.53 0.98
N LEU A 55 -8.82 -12.29 1.16
CA LEU A 55 -7.81 -13.35 1.11
C LEU A 55 -7.97 -14.32 2.28
N TRP A 56 -8.25 -13.83 3.47
CA TRP A 56 -8.51 -14.65 4.65
C TRP A 56 -9.75 -15.56 4.47
N GLU A 57 -10.84 -15.02 3.92
CA GLU A 57 -12.05 -15.79 3.59
C GLU A 57 -11.75 -16.87 2.54
N ASN A 58 -11.03 -16.50 1.48
CA ASN A 58 -10.62 -17.45 0.41
C ASN A 58 -9.71 -18.57 0.93
N ALA A 59 -8.91 -18.29 1.96
CA ALA A 59 -8.04 -19.27 2.61
C ALA A 59 -8.76 -20.15 3.65
N GLY A 60 -10.09 -20.06 3.75
CA GLY A 60 -10.87 -20.87 4.70
C GLY A 60 -10.87 -20.33 6.13
N LYS A 61 -10.60 -19.03 6.32
CA LYS A 61 -10.65 -18.33 7.61
C LYS A 61 -9.71 -18.92 8.68
N PRO A 62 -8.39 -18.99 8.41
CA PRO A 62 -7.43 -19.52 9.38
C PRO A 62 -7.47 -18.74 10.70
N GLY A 63 -7.24 -19.44 11.82
CA GLY A 63 -7.21 -18.84 13.15
C GLY A 63 -5.97 -17.98 13.45
N SER A 64 -4.98 -18.00 12.55
CA SER A 64 -3.79 -17.14 12.61
C SER A 64 -3.44 -16.61 11.23
N LEU A 65 -2.85 -15.41 11.20
CA LEU A 65 -2.48 -14.72 9.97
C LEU A 65 -1.21 -13.90 10.17
N SER A 66 -0.33 -13.92 9.20
CA SER A 66 0.84 -13.03 9.15
C SER A 66 0.73 -12.08 7.97
N ILE A 67 0.98 -10.79 8.21
CA ILE A 67 0.92 -9.73 7.20
C ILE A 67 2.27 -9.02 7.13
N LEU A 68 2.76 -8.77 5.92
CA LEU A 68 3.87 -7.87 5.67
C LEU A 68 3.35 -6.67 4.90
N ASP A 69 3.48 -5.49 5.48
CA ASP A 69 3.12 -4.21 4.85
C ASP A 69 4.41 -3.56 4.33
N ILE A 70 4.54 -3.47 3.00
CA ILE A 70 5.72 -2.92 2.32
C ILE A 70 5.47 -1.46 1.91
N GLY A 71 6.49 -0.60 2.09
CA GLY A 71 6.31 0.85 1.98
C GLY A 71 5.35 1.35 3.03
N ALA A 72 5.48 0.81 4.25
CA ALA A 72 4.48 0.98 5.31
C ALA A 72 4.39 2.42 5.83
N GLY A 73 5.40 3.26 5.57
CA GLY A 73 5.50 4.57 6.16
C GLY A 73 5.45 4.48 7.69
N SER A 74 4.56 5.24 8.31
CA SER A 74 4.32 5.14 9.76
C SER A 74 3.43 3.94 10.16
N GLY A 75 2.97 3.13 9.23
CA GLY A 75 2.15 1.93 9.48
C GLY A 75 0.71 2.20 9.95
N ASP A 76 0.23 3.42 9.85
CA ASP A 76 -1.03 3.86 10.46
C ASP A 76 -2.28 3.11 9.95
N VAL A 77 -2.25 2.55 8.74
CA VAL A 77 -3.36 1.77 8.19
C VAL A 77 -3.55 0.43 8.93
N ASN A 78 -2.51 -0.12 9.53
CA ASN A 78 -2.50 -1.44 10.15
C ASN A 78 -3.28 -1.51 11.47
N GLY A 79 -3.53 -0.37 12.13
CA GLY A 79 -4.39 -0.31 13.30
C GLY A 79 -5.82 -0.81 13.07
N GLN A 80 -6.34 -0.74 11.84
CA GLN A 80 -7.65 -1.32 11.50
C GLN A 80 -7.57 -2.85 11.33
N LEU A 81 -6.44 -3.37 10.85
CA LEU A 81 -6.21 -4.82 10.75
C LEU A 81 -6.13 -5.47 12.14
N LEU A 82 -5.43 -4.81 13.08
CA LEU A 82 -5.34 -5.27 14.47
C LEU A 82 -6.72 -5.34 15.13
N ARG A 83 -7.51 -4.27 15.05
CA ARG A 83 -8.89 -4.27 15.61
C ARG A 83 -9.77 -5.34 14.99
N TRP A 84 -9.72 -5.49 13.65
CA TRP A 84 -10.47 -6.54 12.98
C TRP A 84 -10.05 -7.95 13.45
N ALA A 85 -8.75 -8.18 13.63
CA ALA A 85 -8.26 -9.47 14.11
C ALA A 85 -8.77 -9.76 15.53
N ASP A 86 -8.77 -8.75 16.41
CA ASP A 86 -9.33 -8.86 17.76
C ASP A 86 -10.83 -9.20 17.72
N GLU A 87 -11.60 -8.52 16.87
CA GLU A 87 -13.04 -8.79 16.66
C GLU A 87 -13.34 -10.21 16.16
N GLN A 88 -12.41 -10.79 15.36
CA GLN A 88 -12.58 -12.12 14.81
C GLN A 88 -11.90 -13.23 15.65
N GLY A 89 -11.16 -12.87 16.69
CA GLY A 89 -10.38 -13.82 17.49
C GLY A 89 -9.22 -14.45 16.71
N ILE A 90 -8.60 -13.69 15.76
CA ILE A 90 -7.50 -14.16 14.91
C ILE A 90 -6.17 -13.79 15.56
N GLY A 91 -5.25 -14.76 15.66
CA GLY A 91 -3.85 -14.49 15.98
C GLY A 91 -3.19 -13.75 14.82
N LEU A 92 -2.88 -12.45 15.00
CA LEU A 92 -2.28 -11.63 13.92
C LEU A 92 -0.85 -11.24 14.27
N ALA A 93 0.07 -11.40 13.29
CA ALA A 93 1.42 -10.86 13.33
C ALA A 93 1.62 -9.93 12.12
N ILE A 94 2.19 -8.74 12.34
CA ILE A 94 2.41 -7.74 11.29
C ILE A 94 3.88 -7.34 11.25
N TRP A 95 4.48 -7.38 10.06
CA TRP A 95 5.77 -6.76 9.77
C TRP A 95 5.56 -5.51 8.94
N LEU A 96 5.99 -4.37 9.49
CA LEU A 96 6.05 -3.10 8.77
C LEU A 96 7.44 -2.95 8.19
N VAL A 97 7.53 -2.82 6.87
CA VAL A 97 8.80 -2.70 6.16
C VAL A 97 8.81 -1.40 5.37
N ASP A 98 9.82 -0.57 5.63
CA ASP A 98 10.04 0.68 4.88
C ASP A 98 11.54 0.86 4.59
N VAL A 99 11.87 1.60 3.55
CA VAL A 99 13.28 1.85 3.19
C VAL A 99 13.90 3.00 4.00
N THR A 100 13.08 3.92 4.53
CA THR A 100 13.50 5.08 5.29
C THR A 100 13.53 4.80 6.78
N GLU A 101 14.59 5.25 7.47
CA GLU A 101 14.68 5.07 8.92
C GLU A 101 13.66 5.94 9.64
N GLU A 102 13.37 7.14 9.13
CA GLU A 102 12.37 8.05 9.71
C GLU A 102 10.98 7.42 9.75
N ALA A 103 10.58 6.73 8.70
CA ALA A 103 9.30 5.99 8.65
C ALA A 103 9.31 4.85 9.68
N CYS A 104 10.40 4.08 9.76
CA CYS A 104 10.56 3.01 10.73
C CYS A 104 10.52 3.53 12.17
N GLU A 105 11.16 4.66 12.47
CA GLU A 105 11.13 5.28 13.80
C GLU A 105 9.70 5.74 14.18
N GLU A 106 9.00 6.43 13.28
CA GLU A 106 7.60 6.83 13.52
C GLU A 106 6.67 5.61 13.72
N ALA A 107 6.89 4.53 12.95
CA ALA A 107 6.14 3.29 13.12
C ALA A 107 6.43 2.63 14.48
N ARG A 108 7.71 2.56 14.91
CA ARG A 108 8.08 2.03 16.25
C ARG A 108 7.45 2.83 17.38
N LEU A 109 7.38 4.16 17.25
CA LEU A 109 6.72 5.01 18.24
C LEU A 109 5.21 4.73 18.33
N ILE A 110 4.54 4.50 17.19
CA ILE A 110 3.10 4.21 17.16
C ILE A 110 2.80 2.85 17.80
N TYR A 111 3.62 1.85 17.51
CA TYR A 111 3.38 0.46 17.91
C TYR A 111 4.25 0.00 19.09
N GLN A 112 4.85 0.93 19.87
CA GLN A 112 5.74 0.60 20.99
C GLN A 112 5.13 -0.35 22.05
N ASN A 113 3.81 -0.35 22.17
CA ASN A 113 3.07 -1.20 23.12
C ASN A 113 2.25 -2.30 22.42
N GLU A 114 2.48 -2.57 21.13
CA GLU A 114 1.77 -3.59 20.36
C GLU A 114 2.73 -4.72 19.94
N PRO A 115 2.82 -5.80 20.73
CA PRO A 115 3.81 -6.86 20.50
C PRO A 115 3.60 -7.65 19.21
N ARG A 116 2.43 -7.56 18.60
CA ARG A 116 2.10 -8.20 17.32
C ARG A 116 2.73 -7.49 16.12
N VAL A 117 3.25 -6.26 16.30
CA VAL A 117 3.83 -5.46 15.23
C VAL A 117 5.34 -5.38 15.39
N GLN A 118 6.05 -5.73 14.33
CA GLN A 118 7.48 -5.58 14.22
C GLN A 118 7.81 -4.62 13.08
N VAL A 119 8.77 -3.72 13.29
CA VAL A 119 9.20 -2.73 12.29
C VAL A 119 10.62 -3.03 11.86
N ARG A 120 10.83 -3.12 10.55
CA ARG A 120 12.14 -3.40 9.95
C ARG A 120 12.42 -2.42 8.81
N ARG A 121 13.63 -1.91 8.76
CA ARG A 121 14.13 -1.24 7.57
C ARG A 121 14.44 -2.28 6.50
N GLY A 122 13.92 -2.10 5.29
CA GLY A 122 14.10 -3.07 4.21
C GLY A 122 13.60 -2.60 2.87
N ASN A 123 13.90 -3.38 1.84
CA ASN A 123 13.51 -3.12 0.46
C ASN A 123 12.67 -4.29 -0.05
N LEU A 124 11.64 -3.99 -0.85
CA LEU A 124 10.76 -4.96 -1.48
C LEU A 124 11.53 -6.08 -2.21
N PHE A 125 12.56 -5.71 -2.96
CA PHE A 125 13.31 -6.64 -3.81
C PHE A 125 14.28 -7.54 -3.04
N ALA A 126 14.44 -7.31 -1.72
CA ALA A 126 15.25 -8.12 -0.83
C ALA A 126 14.43 -8.96 0.16
N LEU A 127 13.10 -9.00 -0.01
CA LEU A 127 12.24 -9.81 0.84
C LEU A 127 12.45 -11.30 0.57
N PRO A 128 12.48 -12.14 1.62
CA PRO A 128 12.48 -13.59 1.45
C PRO A 128 11.18 -14.06 0.77
N GLU A 129 11.27 -15.14 0.02
CA GLU A 129 10.09 -15.78 -0.55
C GLU A 129 9.20 -16.34 0.58
N GLU A 130 7.90 -16.25 0.39
CA GLU A 130 6.87 -16.80 1.30
C GLU A 130 7.03 -16.40 2.77
N CYS A 131 7.56 -15.21 3.03
CA CYS A 131 7.85 -14.74 4.39
C CYS A 131 6.59 -14.33 5.18
N ALA A 132 5.46 -14.05 4.51
CA ALA A 132 4.19 -13.72 5.14
C ALA A 132 3.00 -14.39 4.42
N ASP A 133 1.85 -14.52 5.10
CA ASP A 133 0.64 -15.04 4.45
C ASP A 133 0.12 -14.05 3.43
N ILE A 134 0.04 -12.79 3.80
CA ILE A 134 -0.41 -11.71 2.92
C ILE A 134 0.65 -10.61 2.89
N VAL A 135 0.96 -10.12 1.69
CA VAL A 135 1.76 -8.91 1.51
C VAL A 135 0.82 -7.77 1.12
N THR A 136 0.91 -6.65 1.83
CA THR A 136 0.13 -5.44 1.54
C THR A 136 1.04 -4.33 1.06
N GLY A 137 0.52 -3.47 0.18
CA GLY A 137 1.14 -2.21 -0.22
C GLY A 137 0.06 -1.15 -0.31
N THR A 138 0.08 -0.18 0.61
CA THR A 138 -0.90 0.89 0.66
C THR A 138 -0.28 2.19 0.23
N GLN A 139 -0.77 2.76 -0.88
CA GLN A 139 -0.19 3.95 -1.50
C GLN A 139 1.32 3.77 -1.73
N PHE A 140 1.67 2.66 -2.32
CA PHE A 140 3.05 2.25 -2.49
C PHE A 140 3.43 2.00 -3.95
N VAL A 141 2.58 1.26 -4.69
CA VAL A 141 2.99 0.83 -6.03
C VAL A 141 2.97 1.96 -7.08
N HIS A 142 2.35 3.10 -6.78
CA HIS A 142 2.40 4.27 -7.66
C HIS A 142 3.80 4.94 -7.71
N HIS A 143 4.69 4.63 -6.77
CA HIS A 143 6.08 5.11 -6.83
C HIS A 143 6.89 4.46 -7.95
N PHE A 144 6.49 3.26 -8.42
CA PHE A 144 7.20 2.56 -9.51
C PHE A 144 6.80 3.11 -10.88
N ALA A 145 7.79 3.21 -11.78
CA ALA A 145 7.55 3.48 -13.19
C ALA A 145 6.70 2.36 -13.82
N GLU A 146 6.09 2.63 -14.99
CA GLU A 146 5.19 1.66 -15.63
C GLU A 146 5.92 0.35 -15.97
N GLU A 147 7.19 0.44 -16.33
CA GLU A 147 8.05 -0.68 -16.68
C GLU A 147 8.50 -1.50 -15.47
N GLU A 148 8.61 -0.86 -14.30
CA GLU A 148 9.05 -1.50 -13.04
C GLU A 148 7.89 -2.12 -12.27
N LEU A 149 6.67 -1.64 -12.49
CA LEU A 149 5.48 -2.06 -11.75
C LEU A 149 5.23 -3.58 -11.80
N PRO A 150 5.38 -4.28 -12.95
CA PRO A 150 5.25 -5.74 -12.99
C PRO A 150 6.26 -6.44 -12.09
N HIS A 151 7.52 -5.99 -12.09
CA HIS A 151 8.57 -6.57 -11.24
C HIS A 151 8.28 -6.35 -9.75
N ALA A 152 7.80 -5.17 -9.37
CA ALA A 152 7.41 -4.88 -8.00
C ALA A 152 6.27 -5.82 -7.53
N VAL A 153 5.23 -6.00 -8.35
CA VAL A 153 4.10 -6.87 -8.01
C VAL A 153 4.51 -8.35 -7.95
N VAL A 154 5.37 -8.81 -8.84
CA VAL A 154 5.95 -10.17 -8.78
C VAL A 154 6.74 -10.37 -7.50
N SER A 155 7.54 -9.38 -7.08
CA SER A 155 8.30 -9.45 -5.82
C SER A 155 7.39 -9.54 -4.61
N MET A 156 6.29 -8.77 -4.58
CA MET A 156 5.26 -8.89 -3.55
C MET A 156 4.62 -10.30 -3.54
N LEU A 157 4.31 -10.83 -4.72
CA LEU A 157 3.73 -12.18 -4.86
C LEU A 157 4.68 -13.29 -4.40
N LYS A 158 5.97 -13.17 -4.69
CA LYS A 158 6.98 -14.13 -4.21
C LYS A 158 7.06 -14.14 -2.69
N ALA A 159 7.00 -12.97 -2.05
CA ALA A 159 7.05 -12.84 -0.61
C ALA A 159 5.77 -13.33 0.11
N ALA A 160 4.64 -13.45 -0.60
CA ALA A 160 3.35 -13.86 -0.05
C ALA A 160 3.11 -15.37 -0.19
N ARG A 161 2.46 -16.00 0.81
CA ARG A 161 1.94 -17.39 0.73
C ARG A 161 0.52 -17.45 0.15
N LEU A 162 -0.38 -16.58 0.58
CA LEU A 162 -1.79 -16.57 0.16
C LEU A 162 -2.07 -15.56 -0.95
N GLY A 163 -1.41 -14.43 -0.92
CA GLY A 163 -1.62 -13.41 -1.95
C GLY A 163 -1.21 -12.00 -1.52
N VAL A 164 -1.52 -11.07 -2.42
CA VAL A 164 -1.14 -9.65 -2.31
C VAL A 164 -2.38 -8.78 -2.30
N VAL A 165 -2.34 -7.74 -1.47
CA VAL A 165 -3.34 -6.66 -1.44
C VAL A 165 -2.66 -5.35 -1.77
N ILE A 166 -3.06 -4.73 -2.86
CA ILE A 166 -2.63 -3.39 -3.23
C ILE A 166 -3.80 -2.43 -3.03
N ASN A 167 -3.56 -1.39 -2.27
CA ASN A 167 -4.50 -0.29 -2.08
C ASN A 167 -3.84 0.99 -2.60
N ASP A 168 -4.33 1.48 -3.73
CA ASP A 168 -3.70 2.64 -4.33
C ASP A 168 -4.71 3.66 -4.86
N ILE A 169 -4.24 4.84 -5.21
CA ILE A 169 -5.02 6.03 -5.50
C ILE A 169 -5.61 5.93 -6.92
N HIS A 170 -6.88 6.29 -7.04
CA HIS A 170 -7.53 6.50 -8.33
C HIS A 170 -7.14 7.86 -8.90
N ARG A 171 -6.43 7.88 -10.02
CA ARG A 171 -6.05 9.09 -10.77
C ARG A 171 -7.29 9.77 -11.35
N HIS A 172 -7.85 10.70 -10.59
CA HIS A 172 -9.06 11.42 -10.96
C HIS A 172 -8.93 12.90 -10.57
N TRP A 173 -9.49 13.81 -11.37
CA TRP A 173 -9.36 15.25 -11.15
C TRP A 173 -10.00 15.72 -9.84
N LEU A 174 -11.13 15.12 -9.44
CA LEU A 174 -11.77 15.41 -8.14
C LEU A 174 -10.88 14.98 -6.97
N ALA A 175 -10.24 13.80 -7.06
CA ALA A 175 -9.29 13.35 -6.06
C ALA A 175 -8.11 14.32 -5.95
N TRP A 176 -7.57 14.72 -7.09
CA TRP A 176 -6.47 15.66 -7.17
C TRP A 176 -6.86 17.01 -6.52
N ALA A 177 -8.01 17.56 -6.88
CA ALA A 177 -8.50 18.83 -6.33
C ALA A 177 -8.77 18.74 -4.82
N ALA A 178 -9.38 17.64 -4.36
CA ALA A 178 -9.63 17.40 -2.94
C ALA A 178 -8.33 17.31 -2.14
N VAL A 179 -7.35 16.53 -2.61
CA VAL A 179 -6.04 16.42 -1.95
C VAL A 179 -5.30 17.75 -2.00
N TRP A 180 -5.28 18.42 -3.16
CA TRP A 180 -4.65 19.73 -3.32
C TRP A 180 -5.20 20.78 -2.33
N LEU A 181 -6.52 20.83 -2.17
CA LEU A 181 -7.16 21.75 -1.23
C LEU A 181 -6.90 21.35 0.22
N THR A 182 -7.09 20.07 0.54
CA THR A 182 -6.91 19.57 1.91
C THR A 182 -5.47 19.78 2.40
N THR A 183 -4.47 19.47 1.58
CA THR A 183 -3.06 19.64 1.95
C THR A 183 -2.75 21.11 2.29
N ARG A 184 -3.31 22.08 1.56
CA ARG A 184 -3.10 23.52 1.81
C ARG A 184 -3.84 24.05 3.02
N ILE A 185 -4.90 23.39 3.44
CA ILE A 185 -5.63 23.75 4.67
C ILE A 185 -4.91 23.23 5.91
N ILE A 186 -4.37 22.00 5.83
CA ILE A 186 -3.85 21.31 7.02
C ILE A 186 -2.33 21.39 7.19
N SER A 187 -1.59 21.81 6.16
CA SER A 187 -0.13 21.75 6.16
C SER A 187 0.53 22.93 5.48
N SER A 188 1.68 23.33 6.02
CA SER A 188 2.67 24.18 5.35
C SER A 188 3.93 23.40 4.95
N ASN A 189 3.99 22.10 5.25
CA ASN A 189 5.14 21.25 4.96
C ASN A 189 5.28 21.04 3.46
N ARG A 190 6.47 21.27 2.90
CA ARG A 190 6.73 21.22 1.45
C ARG A 190 6.48 19.82 0.87
N TYR A 191 6.81 18.76 1.60
CA TYR A 191 6.55 17.37 1.18
C TYR A 191 5.06 17.15 0.95
N ILE A 192 4.24 17.48 1.93
CA ILE A 192 2.78 17.31 1.87
C ILE A 192 2.15 18.15 0.76
N LEU A 193 2.61 19.40 0.60
CA LEU A 193 2.08 20.31 -0.43
C LEU A 193 2.45 19.90 -1.85
N HIS A 194 3.62 19.29 -2.03
CA HIS A 194 4.12 18.81 -3.32
C HIS A 194 3.62 17.40 -3.61
N ASP A 195 3.91 16.46 -2.72
CA ASP A 195 3.72 15.03 -2.99
C ASP A 195 2.25 14.63 -2.94
N GLY A 196 1.42 15.24 -2.08
CA GLY A 196 0.01 14.88 -1.98
C GLY A 196 -0.74 14.93 -3.34
N PRO A 197 -0.75 16.06 -4.07
CA PRO A 197 -1.35 16.12 -5.41
C PRO A 197 -0.60 15.27 -6.45
N LEU A 198 0.73 15.13 -6.31
CA LEU A 198 1.55 14.34 -7.23
C LEU A 198 1.24 12.84 -7.10
N SER A 199 1.09 12.30 -5.89
CA SER A 199 0.67 10.90 -5.66
C SER A 199 -0.66 10.60 -6.35
N VAL A 200 -1.63 11.54 -6.35
CA VAL A 200 -2.87 11.37 -7.11
C VAL A 200 -2.59 11.30 -8.61
N ALA A 201 -1.68 12.14 -9.13
CA ALA A 201 -1.32 12.13 -10.55
C ALA A 201 -0.54 10.88 -10.96
N LYS A 202 0.23 10.27 -10.05
CA LYS A 202 0.92 8.97 -10.21
C LYS A 202 -0.02 7.77 -10.03
N GLY A 203 -1.20 7.97 -9.43
CA GLY A 203 -2.21 6.93 -9.20
C GLY A 203 -2.69 6.24 -10.48
N PHE A 204 -3.63 5.34 -10.35
CA PHE A 204 -4.06 4.39 -11.39
C PHE A 204 -5.47 4.67 -11.91
N ARG A 205 -5.76 4.19 -13.10
CA ARG A 205 -7.10 4.00 -13.64
C ARG A 205 -7.40 2.51 -13.83
N ALA A 206 -8.63 2.17 -14.08
CA ALA A 206 -9.03 0.77 -14.29
C ALA A 206 -8.24 0.09 -15.43
N ASP A 207 -7.97 0.83 -16.51
CA ASP A 207 -7.20 0.30 -17.64
C ASP A 207 -5.74 0.03 -17.29
N ASP A 208 -5.14 0.78 -16.36
CA ASP A 208 -3.77 0.54 -15.90
C ASP A 208 -3.70 -0.83 -15.17
N TRP A 209 -4.67 -1.11 -14.29
CA TRP A 209 -4.78 -2.40 -13.62
C TRP A 209 -5.05 -3.55 -14.57
N LYS A 210 -5.92 -3.32 -15.58
CA LYS A 210 -6.19 -4.33 -16.61
C LYS A 210 -4.93 -4.67 -17.40
N ARG A 211 -4.14 -3.67 -17.83
CA ARG A 211 -2.86 -3.90 -18.52
C ARG A 211 -1.89 -4.67 -17.65
N LEU A 212 -1.74 -4.28 -16.38
CA LEU A 212 -0.88 -5.00 -15.43
C LEU A 212 -1.28 -6.47 -15.30
N GLY A 213 -2.58 -6.77 -15.12
CA GLY A 213 -3.08 -8.13 -15.05
C GLY A 213 -2.79 -8.95 -16.31
N GLN A 214 -2.89 -8.33 -17.49
CA GLN A 214 -2.53 -8.96 -18.77
C GLN A 214 -1.02 -9.21 -18.88
N THR A 215 -0.19 -8.24 -18.53
CA THR A 215 1.27 -8.36 -18.56
C THR A 215 1.78 -9.46 -17.64
N LEU A 216 1.15 -9.64 -16.49
CA LEU A 216 1.53 -10.64 -15.49
C LEU A 216 0.81 -11.99 -15.69
N GLU A 217 -0.03 -12.12 -16.74
CA GLU A 217 -0.83 -13.33 -17.02
C GLU A 217 -1.59 -13.83 -15.78
N LEU A 218 -2.11 -12.89 -14.97
CA LEU A 218 -2.78 -13.22 -13.71
C LEU A 218 -4.21 -13.72 -13.98
N PRO A 219 -4.52 -15.01 -13.71
CA PRO A 219 -5.83 -15.58 -14.00
C PRO A 219 -6.95 -15.01 -13.10
N ALA A 220 -6.61 -14.46 -11.95
CA ALA A 220 -7.56 -13.98 -10.95
C ALA A 220 -7.06 -12.73 -10.21
N MET A 221 -7.03 -11.60 -10.91
CA MET A 221 -6.83 -10.31 -10.26
C MET A 221 -8.19 -9.66 -9.99
N TYR A 222 -8.56 -9.57 -8.71
CA TYR A 222 -9.74 -8.81 -8.30
C TYR A 222 -9.34 -7.33 -8.19
N CYS A 223 -9.97 -6.47 -8.97
CA CYS A 223 -9.77 -5.03 -8.91
C CYS A 223 -11.11 -4.34 -8.71
N LYS A 224 -11.27 -3.61 -7.63
CA LYS A 224 -12.52 -2.87 -7.33
C LYS A 224 -12.22 -1.45 -6.91
N TRP A 225 -12.91 -0.51 -7.55
CA TRP A 225 -12.96 0.87 -7.09
C TRP A 225 -13.64 0.96 -5.71
N ARG A 226 -13.09 1.79 -4.84
CA ARG A 226 -13.57 2.03 -3.47
C ARG A 226 -13.81 3.52 -3.24
N PRO A 227 -14.73 3.89 -2.33
CA PRO A 227 -14.98 5.29 -1.98
C PRO A 227 -13.70 6.07 -1.67
N LEU A 228 -13.77 7.38 -1.85
CA LEU A 228 -12.65 8.32 -1.69
C LEU A 228 -11.49 8.04 -2.66
N PHE A 229 -11.87 7.66 -3.91
CA PHE A 229 -10.93 7.53 -5.04
C PHE A 229 -9.78 6.56 -4.78
N ARG A 230 -10.11 5.31 -4.44
CA ARG A 230 -9.11 4.25 -4.25
C ARG A 230 -9.45 3.00 -5.04
N TYR A 231 -8.43 2.22 -5.30
CA TYR A 231 -8.57 0.84 -5.78
C TYR A 231 -8.14 -0.14 -4.69
N ALA A 232 -8.94 -1.18 -4.49
CA ALA A 232 -8.52 -2.39 -3.80
C ALA A 232 -8.24 -3.45 -4.87
N VAL A 233 -6.97 -3.82 -5.01
CA VAL A 233 -6.52 -4.87 -5.92
C VAL A 233 -6.07 -6.06 -5.08
N VAL A 234 -6.64 -7.22 -5.34
CA VAL A 234 -6.32 -8.46 -4.63
C VAL A 234 -5.87 -9.50 -5.64
N ILE A 235 -4.68 -10.03 -5.43
CA ILE A 235 -4.09 -11.07 -6.25
C ILE A 235 -3.89 -12.29 -5.36
N SER A 236 -4.73 -13.31 -5.54
CA SER A 236 -4.59 -14.58 -4.83
C SER A 236 -3.49 -15.41 -5.47
N LYS A 237 -2.57 -15.95 -4.68
CA LYS A 237 -1.73 -17.06 -5.13
C LYS A 237 -2.67 -18.25 -5.30
N ALA A 238 -2.73 -18.83 -6.50
CA ALA A 238 -3.47 -20.08 -6.70
C ALA A 238 -2.91 -21.08 -5.69
N GLN A 239 -3.79 -21.69 -4.89
CA GLN A 239 -3.42 -22.92 -4.23
C GLN A 239 -3.01 -23.87 -5.35
N GLN A 240 -1.74 -24.13 -5.49
CA GLN A 240 -1.29 -25.29 -6.25
C GLN A 240 -1.95 -26.47 -5.55
N SER A 241 -3.04 -26.93 -6.14
CA SER A 241 -3.74 -28.11 -5.69
C SER A 241 -2.69 -29.19 -5.50
N LEU A 242 -2.66 -29.74 -4.30
CA LEU A 242 -2.06 -31.03 -3.97
C LEU A 242 -2.72 -32.12 -4.85
N ILE A 243 -2.41 -32.14 -6.14
CA ILE A 243 -2.67 -33.22 -7.06
C ILE A 243 -1.30 -33.65 -7.61
N GLY A 244 -0.61 -34.42 -6.82
CA GLY A 244 0.67 -34.99 -7.17
C GLY A 244 1.08 -36.00 -6.13
N GLY A 245 0.47 -37.17 -6.15
CA GLY A 245 0.91 -38.23 -5.25
C GLY A 245 -0.12 -39.35 -5.06
N VAL A 246 -0.57 -39.91 -6.15
CA VAL A 246 -1.01 -41.34 -6.17
C VAL A 246 -0.26 -41.98 -7.33
N GLU A 247 0.86 -42.53 -7.04
CA GLU A 247 1.38 -43.77 -7.66
C GLU A 247 2.17 -44.54 -6.60
#